data_7b8f3ed3035c285f001362b2dd596e3e
#
_entry.id   7b8f3ed3035c285f001362b2dd596e3e
#
_cell.length_a   1.000
_cell.length_b   1.000
_cell.length_c   1.000
_cell.angle_alpha   90.00
_cell.angle_beta   90.00
_cell.angle_gamma   90.00
#
_symmetry.space_group_name_H-M   'P 1'
#
loop_
_entity.id
_entity.type
_entity.pdbx_description
1 polymer ?
#
loop_
_entity_poly.entity_id
_entity_poly.type
_entity_poly.pdbx_seq_one_letter_code
_entity_poly.pdbx_strand_id
1 'polypeptide(L)'
;MLIMRLTGDALVGRLGQKVIVLGGAAIAAAGFFLLIYAPNLPLLYAGFFAIGVGSANVVPVFYSLLGRQDAMPLSTAVPAVSTLGYLGVLMGPAAIGFLAHAIGLENAFFFLAMLVVLEMAIAGYVYRTMRV
;
A
#
# COMPACT_ATOMS: atom_id res chain seq x y z
N MET A 1 -3.51 11.93 2.30
CA MET A 1 -2.62 11.15 3.17
C MET A 1 -2.55 11.64 4.62
N LEU A 2 -2.26 12.92 4.92
CA LEU A 2 -2.10 13.41 6.30
C LEU A 2 -3.32 13.14 7.19
N ILE A 3 -4.51 13.55 6.74
CA ILE A 3 -5.77 13.37 7.48
C ILE A 3 -6.03 11.88 7.78
N MET A 4 -5.79 11.01 6.80
CA MET A 4 -5.99 9.57 6.98
C MET A 4 -4.97 8.93 7.93
N ARG A 5 -3.76 9.49 8.04
CA ARG A 5 -2.78 9.04 9.04
C ARG A 5 -3.17 9.48 10.45
N LEU A 6 -3.69 10.70 10.63
CA LEU A 6 -4.13 11.21 11.93
C LEU A 6 -5.40 10.48 12.44
N THR A 7 -6.27 10.03 11.53
CA THR A 7 -7.47 9.26 11.89
C THR A 7 -7.22 7.75 11.86
N GLY A 8 -6.05 7.31 11.39
CA GLY A 8 -5.70 5.91 11.19
C GLY A 8 -5.83 5.06 12.45
N ASP A 9 -5.32 5.54 13.58
CA ASP A 9 -5.40 4.83 14.86
C ASP A 9 -6.84 4.64 15.32
N ALA A 10 -7.69 5.66 15.15
CA ALA A 10 -9.12 5.58 15.48
C ALA A 10 -9.87 4.63 14.53
N LEU A 11 -9.51 4.63 13.24
CA LEU A 11 -10.09 3.71 12.26
C LEU A 11 -9.65 2.26 12.52
N VAL A 12 -8.37 2.04 12.79
CA VAL A 12 -7.83 0.71 13.12
C VAL A 12 -8.46 0.17 14.39
N GLY A 13 -8.66 1.04 15.40
CA GLY A 13 -9.33 0.67 16.66
C GLY A 13 -10.80 0.26 16.48
N ARG A 14 -11.50 0.86 15.51
CA ARG A 14 -12.94 0.58 15.24
C ARG A 14 -13.17 -0.54 14.24
N LEU A 15 -12.42 -0.58 13.16
CA LEU A 15 -12.65 -1.49 12.02
C LEU A 15 -11.71 -2.72 12.04
N GLY A 16 -10.62 -2.65 12.83
CA GLY A 16 -9.59 -3.67 12.86
C GLY A 16 -8.54 -3.52 11.76
N GLN A 17 -7.32 -3.98 12.04
CA GLN A 17 -6.17 -3.87 11.13
C GLN A 17 -6.41 -4.54 9.77
N LYS A 18 -7.03 -5.72 9.77
CA LYS A 18 -7.34 -6.48 8.56
C LYS A 18 -8.21 -5.70 7.58
N VAL A 19 -9.29 -5.08 8.08
CA VAL A 19 -10.23 -4.33 7.25
C VAL A 19 -9.55 -3.09 6.67
N ILE A 20 -8.72 -2.42 7.44
CA ILE A 20 -7.99 -1.21 7.00
C ILE A 20 -6.97 -1.56 5.92
N VAL A 21 -6.19 -2.63 6.07
CA VAL A 21 -5.18 -3.03 5.07
C VAL A 21 -5.85 -3.52 3.79
N LEU A 22 -6.80 -4.44 3.89
CA LEU A 22 -7.46 -5.00 2.70
C LEU A 22 -8.34 -3.96 1.99
N GLY A 23 -9.10 -3.16 2.76
CA GLY A 23 -9.91 -2.08 2.21
C GLY A 23 -9.06 -0.98 1.58
N GLY A 24 -7.95 -0.60 2.23
CA GLY A 24 -6.99 0.35 1.69
C GLY A 24 -6.36 -0.13 0.38
N ALA A 25 -5.90 -1.38 0.34
CA ALA A 25 -5.35 -1.98 -0.87
C ALA A 25 -6.40 -2.04 -2.01
N ALA A 26 -7.65 -2.38 -1.71
CA ALA A 26 -8.73 -2.38 -2.70
C ALA A 26 -9.00 -0.97 -3.26
N ILE A 27 -9.03 0.06 -2.40
CA ILE A 27 -9.19 1.46 -2.80
C ILE A 27 -8.00 1.93 -3.65
N ALA A 28 -6.77 1.56 -3.27
CA ALA A 28 -5.58 1.90 -4.04
C ALA A 28 -5.56 1.22 -5.41
N ALA A 29 -5.91 -0.07 -5.48
CA ALA A 29 -6.04 -0.80 -6.75
C ALA A 29 -7.10 -0.15 -7.66
N ALA A 30 -8.29 0.17 -7.12
CA ALA A 30 -9.32 0.90 -7.87
C ALA A 30 -8.80 2.26 -8.36
N GLY A 31 -8.00 2.97 -7.55
CA GLY A 31 -7.35 4.21 -7.95
C GLY A 31 -6.42 4.05 -9.14
N PHE A 32 -5.60 3.00 -9.18
CA PHE A 32 -4.75 2.70 -10.35
C PHE A 32 -5.57 2.39 -11.60
N PHE A 33 -6.65 1.62 -11.49
CA PHE A 33 -7.55 1.38 -12.63
C PHE A 33 -8.21 2.67 -13.11
N LEU A 34 -8.60 3.57 -12.19
CA LEU A 34 -9.10 4.89 -12.55
C LEU A 34 -8.06 5.71 -13.33
N LEU A 35 -6.77 5.65 -12.97
CA LEU A 35 -5.70 6.34 -13.71
C LEU A 35 -5.54 5.80 -15.13
N ILE A 36 -5.62 4.48 -15.30
CA ILE A 36 -5.46 3.82 -16.61
C ILE A 36 -6.61 4.19 -17.56
N TYR A 37 -7.83 4.21 -17.06
CA TYR A 37 -9.03 4.40 -17.88
C TYR A 37 -9.66 5.80 -17.76
N ALA A 38 -8.97 6.77 -17.14
CA ALA A 38 -9.52 8.12 -16.93
C ALA A 38 -9.71 8.89 -18.25
N PRO A 39 -10.95 9.18 -18.69
CA PRO A 39 -11.20 9.93 -19.92
C PRO A 39 -11.02 11.45 -19.72
N ASN A 40 -10.90 11.92 -18.48
CA ASN A 40 -10.83 13.32 -18.13
C ASN A 40 -9.99 13.60 -16.87
N LEU A 41 -9.53 14.84 -16.74
CA LEU A 41 -8.70 15.29 -15.61
C LEU A 41 -9.34 15.07 -14.22
N PRO A 42 -10.62 15.36 -13.97
CA PRO A 42 -11.23 15.12 -12.66
C PRO A 42 -11.14 13.66 -12.21
N LEU A 43 -11.36 12.71 -13.13
CA LEU A 43 -11.28 11.28 -12.83
C LEU A 43 -9.83 10.85 -12.55
N LEU A 44 -8.87 11.43 -13.25
CA LEU A 44 -7.44 11.22 -13.01
C LEU A 44 -7.04 11.69 -11.60
N TYR A 45 -7.49 12.89 -11.17
CA TYR A 45 -7.27 13.36 -9.81
C TYR A 45 -7.96 12.48 -8.76
N ALA A 46 -9.16 11.97 -9.04
CA ALA A 46 -9.85 11.03 -8.17
C ALA A 46 -9.06 9.73 -8.01
N GLY A 47 -8.43 9.22 -9.07
CA GLY A 47 -7.53 8.07 -9.03
C GLY A 47 -6.34 8.29 -8.10
N PHE A 48 -5.62 9.41 -8.26
CA PHE A 48 -4.51 9.75 -7.36
C PHE A 48 -4.96 9.92 -5.91
N PHE A 49 -6.13 10.53 -5.68
CA PHE A 49 -6.70 10.67 -4.35
C PHE A 49 -7.01 9.30 -3.73
N ALA A 50 -7.62 8.38 -4.49
CA ALA A 50 -7.92 7.03 -4.03
C ALA A 50 -6.66 6.24 -3.67
N ILE A 51 -5.60 6.30 -4.49
CA ILE A 51 -4.31 5.69 -4.18
C ILE A 51 -3.75 6.26 -2.87
N GLY A 52 -3.78 7.59 -2.72
CA GLY A 52 -3.30 8.28 -1.53
C GLY A 52 -4.04 7.90 -0.25
N VAL A 53 -5.36 7.74 -0.32
CA VAL A 53 -6.20 7.30 0.80
C VAL A 53 -5.95 5.84 1.11
N GLY A 54 -5.94 4.98 0.09
CA GLY A 54 -5.76 3.54 0.24
C GLY A 54 -4.43 3.16 0.86
N SER A 55 -3.33 3.82 0.43
CA SER A 55 -1.98 3.53 0.91
C SER A 55 -1.61 4.20 2.23
N ALA A 56 -2.43 5.10 2.76
CA ALA A 56 -2.07 5.96 3.88
C ALA A 56 -1.75 5.20 5.18
N ASN A 57 -2.46 4.11 5.46
CA ASN A 57 -2.38 3.36 6.70
C ASN A 57 -1.59 2.04 6.60
N VAL A 58 -1.06 1.71 5.43
CA VAL A 58 -0.30 0.47 5.21
C VAL A 58 0.92 0.42 6.12
N VAL A 59 1.76 1.45 6.09
CA VAL A 59 3.00 1.53 6.89
C VAL A 59 2.75 1.47 8.39
N PRO A 60 1.86 2.30 8.99
CA PRO A 60 1.55 2.22 10.43
C PRO A 60 1.07 0.83 10.86
N VAL A 61 0.22 0.18 10.05
CA VAL A 61 -0.28 -1.16 10.39
C VAL A 61 0.84 -2.20 10.34
N PHE A 62 1.76 -2.13 9.37
CA PHE A 62 2.92 -3.01 9.32
C PHE A 62 3.79 -2.88 10.57
N TYR A 63 4.09 -1.66 11.02
CA TYR A 63 4.86 -1.45 12.27
C TYR A 63 4.10 -1.96 13.51
N SER A 64 2.78 -1.81 13.53
CA SER A 64 1.95 -2.37 14.62
C SER A 64 1.98 -3.90 14.65
N LEU A 65 1.99 -4.55 13.49
CA LEU A 65 2.15 -6.02 13.39
C LEU A 65 3.53 -6.49 13.81
N LEU A 66 4.58 -5.74 13.46
CA LEU A 66 5.94 -5.99 13.94
C LEU A 66 6.04 -6.00 15.47
N GLY A 67 5.29 -5.13 16.15
CA GLY A 67 5.25 -5.09 17.61
C GLY A 67 4.55 -6.28 18.27
N ARG A 68 3.85 -7.11 17.51
CA ARG A 68 3.09 -8.28 18.00
C ARG A 68 3.73 -9.62 17.66
N GLN A 69 4.83 -9.62 16.92
CA GLN A 69 5.52 -10.85 16.54
C GLN A 69 6.60 -11.21 17.57
N ASP A 70 6.77 -12.52 17.82
CA ASP A 70 7.76 -13.08 18.75
C ASP A 70 8.93 -13.79 18.03
N ALA A 71 8.96 -13.73 16.68
CA ALA A 71 9.94 -14.46 15.87
C ALA A 71 11.36 -13.88 15.99
N MET A 72 11.49 -12.57 16.26
CA MET A 72 12.77 -11.90 16.44
C MET A 72 12.65 -10.65 17.33
N PRO A 73 13.75 -10.21 17.98
CA PRO A 73 13.76 -8.98 18.78
C PRO A 73 13.34 -7.75 17.96
N LEU A 74 12.54 -6.87 18.56
CA LEU A 74 12.05 -5.65 17.91
C LEU A 74 13.19 -4.74 17.43
N SER A 75 14.31 -4.74 18.16
CA SER A 75 15.53 -4.02 17.81
C SER A 75 16.15 -4.44 16.48
N THR A 76 15.86 -5.65 16.00
CA THR A 76 16.32 -6.17 14.71
C THR A 76 15.24 -6.10 13.65
N ALA A 77 13.98 -6.36 14.03
CA ALA A 77 12.85 -6.38 13.12
C ALA A 77 12.55 -4.98 12.52
N VAL A 78 12.55 -3.94 13.36
CA VAL A 78 12.25 -2.56 12.92
C VAL A 78 13.29 -2.05 11.92
N PRO A 79 14.60 -2.11 12.17
CA PRO A 79 15.60 -1.71 11.17
C PRO A 79 15.53 -2.50 9.87
N ALA A 80 15.31 -3.81 9.92
CA ALA A 80 15.20 -4.64 8.72
C ALA A 80 14.03 -4.20 7.81
N VAL A 81 12.84 -4.03 8.37
CA VAL A 81 11.67 -3.58 7.61
C VAL A 81 11.83 -2.14 7.14
N SER A 82 12.42 -1.26 7.98
CA SER A 82 12.68 0.13 7.58
C SER A 82 13.65 0.21 6.41
N THR A 83 14.72 -0.60 6.42
CA THR A 83 15.70 -0.65 5.32
C THR A 83 15.03 -1.07 4.01
N LEU A 84 14.21 -2.13 4.03
CA LEU A 84 13.45 -2.56 2.86
C LEU A 84 12.47 -1.48 2.37
N GLY A 85 11.79 -0.82 3.30
CA GLY A 85 10.88 0.28 2.98
C GLY A 85 11.60 1.46 2.32
N TYR A 86 12.75 1.87 2.86
CA TYR A 86 13.56 2.95 2.28
C TYR A 86 14.16 2.58 0.93
N LEU A 87 14.60 1.33 0.74
CA LEU A 87 15.01 0.84 -0.59
C LEU A 87 13.87 0.97 -1.59
N GLY A 88 12.64 0.60 -1.22
CA GLY A 88 11.46 0.78 -2.06
C GLY A 88 11.19 2.24 -2.43
N VAL A 89 11.33 3.16 -1.46
CA VAL A 89 11.14 4.62 -1.70
C VAL A 89 12.21 5.17 -2.63
N LEU A 90 13.47 4.75 -2.49
CA LEU A 90 14.58 5.23 -3.31
C LEU A 90 14.57 4.62 -4.73
N MET A 91 14.36 3.32 -4.82
CA MET A 91 14.40 2.61 -6.11
C MET A 91 13.08 2.67 -6.87
N GLY A 92 11.96 2.82 -6.16
CA GLY A 92 10.61 2.80 -6.75
C GLY A 92 10.42 3.79 -7.90
N PRO A 93 10.65 5.09 -7.71
CA PRO A 93 10.49 6.07 -8.77
C PRO A 93 11.39 5.80 -9.98
N ALA A 94 12.65 5.40 -9.76
CA ALA A 94 13.58 5.06 -10.83
C ALA A 94 13.14 3.81 -11.61
N ALA A 95 12.71 2.76 -10.91
CA ALA A 95 12.22 1.52 -11.52
C ALA A 95 10.95 1.78 -12.34
N ILE A 96 10.00 2.56 -11.81
CA ILE A 96 8.77 2.91 -12.51
C ILE A 96 9.05 3.82 -13.70
N GLY A 97 9.96 4.79 -13.57
CA GLY A 97 10.38 5.64 -14.69
C GLY A 97 11.01 4.84 -15.83
N PHE A 98 11.89 3.90 -15.50
CA PHE A 98 12.48 2.99 -16.48
C PHE A 98 11.42 2.09 -17.15
N LEU A 99 10.51 1.53 -16.37
CA LEU A 99 9.43 0.69 -16.87
C LEU A 99 8.49 1.50 -17.79
N ALA A 100 8.11 2.72 -17.37
CA ALA A 100 7.29 3.60 -18.18
C ALA A 100 7.95 4.00 -19.50
N HIS A 101 9.28 4.15 -19.51
CA HIS A 101 10.03 4.39 -20.73
C HIS A 101 10.06 3.17 -21.66
N ALA A 102 10.16 1.96 -21.11
CA ALA A 102 10.27 0.73 -21.87
C ALA A 102 8.93 0.23 -22.46
N ILE A 103 7.86 0.30 -21.68
CA ILE A 103 6.55 -0.29 -22.03
C ILE A 103 5.39 0.71 -22.04
N GLY A 104 5.65 1.99 -21.78
CA GLY A 104 4.65 3.04 -21.70
C GLY A 104 4.08 3.22 -20.28
N LEU A 105 3.58 4.43 -20.02
CA LEU A 105 3.09 4.84 -18.69
C LEU A 105 1.85 4.04 -18.27
N GLU A 106 0.95 3.76 -19.19
CA GLU A 106 -0.27 2.99 -18.94
C GLU A 106 0.05 1.57 -18.44
N ASN A 107 0.97 0.87 -19.12
CA ASN A 107 1.40 -0.45 -18.71
C ASN A 107 2.19 -0.44 -17.40
N ALA A 108 2.94 0.62 -17.12
CA ALA A 108 3.61 0.79 -15.84
C ALA A 108 2.60 0.95 -14.68
N PHE A 109 1.52 1.70 -14.88
CA PHE A 109 0.43 1.79 -13.90
C PHE A 109 -0.33 0.48 -13.75
N PHE A 110 -0.54 -0.25 -14.84
CA PHE A 110 -1.13 -1.59 -14.77
C PHE A 110 -0.27 -2.55 -13.95
N PHE A 111 1.05 -2.51 -14.14
CA PHE A 111 1.99 -3.28 -13.33
C PHE A 111 1.90 -2.92 -11.83
N LEU A 112 1.82 -1.64 -11.50
CA LEU A 112 1.62 -1.18 -10.11
C LEU A 112 0.28 -1.66 -9.54
N ALA A 113 -0.80 -1.60 -10.31
CA ALA A 113 -2.10 -2.12 -9.90
C ALA A 113 -2.02 -3.62 -9.55
N MET A 114 -1.32 -4.40 -10.37
CA MET A 114 -1.10 -5.83 -10.12
C MET A 114 -0.28 -6.08 -8.86
N LEU A 115 0.75 -5.26 -8.58
CA LEU A 115 1.52 -5.36 -7.33
C LEU A 115 0.65 -5.08 -6.10
N VAL A 116 -0.23 -4.09 -6.15
CA VAL A 116 -1.16 -3.78 -5.05
C VAL A 116 -2.17 -4.91 -4.84
N VAL A 117 -2.68 -5.52 -5.91
CA VAL A 117 -3.56 -6.70 -5.83
C VAL A 117 -2.81 -7.89 -5.22
N LEU A 118 -1.54 -8.10 -5.60
CA LEU A 118 -0.69 -9.13 -5.01
C LEU A 118 -0.45 -8.87 -3.51
N GLU A 119 -0.15 -7.63 -3.13
CA GLU A 119 -0.04 -7.21 -1.72
C GLU A 119 -1.32 -7.53 -0.96
N MET A 120 -2.48 -7.19 -1.51
CA MET A 120 -3.78 -7.49 -0.92
C MET A 120 -3.99 -9.00 -0.73
N ALA A 121 -3.63 -9.82 -1.71
CA ALA A 121 -3.72 -11.27 -1.63
C ALA A 121 -2.82 -11.85 -0.53
N ILE A 122 -1.55 -11.40 -0.48
CA ILE A 122 -0.58 -11.81 0.55
C ILE A 122 -1.06 -11.39 1.94
N ALA A 123 -1.50 -10.14 2.10
CA ALA A 123 -2.04 -9.65 3.36
C ALA A 123 -3.26 -10.48 3.80
N GLY A 124 -4.18 -10.76 2.88
CA GLY A 124 -5.35 -11.60 3.13
C GLY A 124 -4.98 -13.01 3.59
N TYR A 125 -3.97 -13.62 2.95
CA TYR A 125 -3.44 -14.93 3.33
C TYR A 125 -2.82 -14.91 4.73
N VAL A 126 -1.97 -13.93 5.03
CA VAL A 126 -1.31 -13.76 6.32
C VAL A 126 -2.34 -13.59 7.45
N TYR A 127 -3.33 -12.71 7.28
CA TYR A 127 -4.40 -12.54 8.27
C TYR A 127 -5.31 -13.77 8.46
N ARG A 128 -5.39 -14.62 7.45
CA ARG A 128 -6.15 -15.88 7.54
C ARG A 128 -5.39 -16.95 8.29
N THR A 129 -4.07 -16.99 8.15
CA THR A 129 -3.18 -18.00 8.72
C THR A 129 -2.80 -17.68 10.17
N MET A 130 -2.55 -16.40 10.48
CA MET A 130 -2.11 -15.97 11.81
C MET A 130 -3.24 -15.87 12.84
N ARG A 131 -4.52 -16.03 12.48
CA ARG A 131 -5.68 -15.86 13.38
C ARG A 131 -5.62 -14.58 14.24
N VAL A 132 -5.12 -13.46 13.66
CA VAL A 132 -4.98 -12.16 14.31
C VAL A 132 -6.21 -11.31 14.03
#